data_7f6c544d546198e16c128af33fa807cc
#
_entry.id   7f6c544d546198e16c128af33fa807cc
#
_cell.length_a   1.000
_cell.length_b   1.000
_cell.length_c   1.000
_cell.angle_alpha   90.00
_cell.angle_beta   90.00
_cell.angle_gamma   90.00
#
_symmetry.space_group_name_H-M   'P 1'
#
loop_
_entity.id
_entity.type
_entity.pdbx_description
1 polymer ?
#
loop_
_entity_poly.entity_id
_entity_poly.type
_entity_poly.pdbx_seq_one_letter_code
_entity_poly.pdbx_strand_id
1 'polypeptide(L)'
;MAYNESKGLVDLFGGMDDIQKKIIRCVGVPRERFGEDALRMLRALRFSATLGFEVEKDTFDAIKELSHTLEKISSERIYSELIKLLTSDSPQKIRDCYLTGLTKVFMPEYDAIVGVPQNNPHHCFDVEEHTLKVMENVPCEKVIRLAALFHDMGKPACHTVDEKGIDHFHGHQAVSEELSKKILKRLKCDNDTISKVSLLVFYHDVRTEAERRPVRRLINRIGAENIESLLMLQTADTLAQSDYMREDKLKRIEELRVLAQEIADKGEAVNLKGLAVDGNDLKKLGFKPGRTLGAALKTLLEQVLDEPELNNRDYLLKEAARLLDE
;
A
#
# COMPACT_ATOMS: atom_id res chain seq x y z
N MET A 1 -18.13 14.09 27.74
CA MET A 1 -18.13 13.42 29.06
C MET A 1 -16.84 13.76 29.78
N ALA A 2 -16.90 13.90 31.10
CA ALA A 2 -15.73 14.04 31.96
C ALA A 2 -15.91 13.15 33.20
N TYR A 3 -14.82 12.61 33.71
CA TYR A 3 -14.83 11.80 34.93
C TYR A 3 -14.06 12.54 36.03
N ASN A 4 -14.62 12.55 37.21
CA ASN A 4 -13.99 13.08 38.42
C ASN A 4 -14.22 12.09 39.56
N GLU A 5 -13.16 11.76 40.34
CA GLU A 5 -13.25 10.75 41.40
C GLU A 5 -14.32 11.05 42.45
N SER A 6 -14.57 12.33 42.75
CA SER A 6 -15.57 12.73 43.76
C SER A 6 -17.00 12.88 43.22
N LYS A 7 -17.16 13.17 41.91
CA LYS A 7 -18.46 13.42 41.27
C LYS A 7 -18.87 12.32 40.32
N GLY A 8 -18.00 11.36 40.06
CA GLY A 8 -18.23 10.29 39.05
C GLY A 8 -18.21 10.83 37.61
N LEU A 9 -18.98 10.16 36.76
CA LEU A 9 -19.11 10.52 35.33
C LEU A 9 -20.09 11.67 35.18
N VAL A 10 -19.67 12.75 34.52
CA VAL A 10 -20.50 13.88 34.14
C VAL A 10 -20.68 13.88 32.62
N ASP A 11 -21.89 13.71 32.16
CA ASP A 11 -22.28 13.71 30.75
C ASP A 11 -23.33 14.78 30.47
N LEU A 12 -22.86 15.94 29.99
CA LEU A 12 -23.70 17.10 29.69
C LEU A 12 -24.30 17.07 28.28
N PHE A 13 -23.83 16.16 27.41
CA PHE A 13 -24.17 16.15 25.99
C PHE A 13 -24.73 14.82 25.49
N GLY A 14 -25.14 13.92 26.40
CA GLY A 14 -25.73 12.64 26.03
C GLY A 14 -24.73 11.64 25.37
N GLY A 15 -23.44 11.76 25.68
CA GLY A 15 -22.43 10.89 25.11
C GLY A 15 -22.58 9.42 25.51
N MET A 16 -23.15 9.12 26.66
CA MET A 16 -23.47 7.74 27.07
C MET A 16 -24.53 7.12 26.16
N ASP A 17 -25.59 7.88 25.84
CA ASP A 17 -26.62 7.45 24.90
C ASP A 17 -26.06 7.23 23.50
N ASP A 18 -25.17 8.13 23.03
CA ASP A 18 -24.52 8.01 21.73
C ASP A 18 -23.62 6.77 21.68
N ILE A 19 -22.89 6.44 22.75
CA ILE A 19 -22.11 5.20 22.85
C ILE A 19 -23.02 3.96 22.75
N GLN A 20 -24.13 3.95 23.49
CA GLN A 20 -25.10 2.83 23.45
C GLN A 20 -25.69 2.65 22.05
N LYS A 21 -25.98 3.75 21.35
CA LYS A 21 -26.54 3.76 20.00
C LYS A 21 -25.47 3.59 18.91
N LYS A 22 -24.18 3.55 19.28
CA LYS A 22 -23.04 3.51 18.37
C LYS A 22 -23.03 4.67 17.36
N ILE A 23 -23.21 5.89 17.86
CA ILE A 23 -23.30 7.12 17.05
C ILE A 23 -22.11 8.04 17.35
N ILE A 24 -21.52 8.61 16.32
CA ILE A 24 -20.58 9.72 16.38
C ILE A 24 -21.36 11.02 16.12
N ARG A 25 -21.50 11.84 17.15
CA ARG A 25 -22.19 13.14 17.10
C ARG A 25 -21.24 14.27 17.44
N CYS A 26 -21.33 15.37 16.71
CA CYS A 26 -20.62 16.60 17.04
C CYS A 26 -21.24 17.24 18.31
N VAL A 27 -20.39 17.59 19.25
CA VAL A 27 -20.82 18.32 20.47
C VAL A 27 -21.14 19.77 20.13
N GLY A 28 -22.38 20.20 20.40
CA GLY A 28 -22.88 21.54 20.06
C GLY A 28 -23.37 21.61 18.62
N VAL A 29 -23.32 22.80 18.02
CA VAL A 29 -23.76 23.03 16.63
C VAL A 29 -22.63 22.61 15.66
N PRO A 30 -22.83 21.56 14.82
CA PRO A 30 -21.76 21.04 13.97
C PRO A 30 -21.09 22.10 13.08
N ARG A 31 -21.89 23.00 12.46
CA ARG A 31 -21.37 24.06 11.58
C ARG A 31 -20.42 25.01 12.31
N GLU A 32 -20.74 25.40 13.53
CA GLU A 32 -19.89 26.28 14.34
C GLU A 32 -18.59 25.56 14.72
N ARG A 33 -18.70 24.33 15.19
CA ARG A 33 -17.56 23.52 15.64
C ARG A 33 -16.60 23.15 14.52
N PHE A 34 -17.08 22.90 13.31
CA PHE A 34 -16.26 22.65 12.14
C PHE A 34 -15.67 23.97 11.57
N GLY A 35 -16.38 25.10 11.74
CA GLY A 35 -15.86 26.42 11.42
C GLY A 35 -14.66 26.84 12.29
N GLU A 36 -14.62 26.41 13.57
CA GLU A 36 -13.47 26.66 14.48
C GLU A 36 -12.22 25.85 14.08
N ASP A 37 -12.37 24.57 13.74
CA ASP A 37 -11.29 23.68 13.29
C ASP A 37 -11.85 22.63 12.32
N ALA A 38 -11.60 22.83 11.03
CA ALA A 38 -12.08 21.96 9.97
C ALA A 38 -11.57 20.50 10.08
N LEU A 39 -10.43 20.26 10.77
CA LEU A 39 -9.95 18.89 10.99
C LEU A 39 -10.92 18.04 11.79
N ARG A 40 -11.80 18.66 12.59
CA ARG A 40 -12.85 17.92 13.33
C ARG A 40 -13.75 17.12 12.43
N MET A 41 -13.95 17.54 11.18
CA MET A 41 -14.71 16.77 10.17
C MET A 41 -14.03 15.42 9.90
N LEU A 42 -12.75 15.42 9.55
CA LEU A 42 -12.01 14.19 9.30
C LEU A 42 -11.86 13.34 10.57
N ARG A 43 -11.75 13.98 11.76
CA ARG A 43 -11.74 13.29 13.05
C ARG A 43 -13.06 12.56 13.33
N ALA A 44 -14.20 13.11 12.98
CA ALA A 44 -15.50 12.45 13.15
C ALA A 44 -15.55 11.15 12.33
N LEU A 45 -15.15 11.20 11.05
CA LEU A 45 -15.09 10.01 10.19
C LEU A 45 -14.04 8.99 10.68
N ARG A 46 -12.88 9.46 11.15
CA ARG A 46 -11.89 8.59 11.77
C ARG A 46 -12.41 7.91 13.03
N PHE A 47 -13.15 8.61 13.91
CA PHE A 47 -13.78 7.98 15.08
C PHE A 47 -14.83 6.96 14.68
N SER A 48 -15.64 7.24 13.64
CA SER A 48 -16.57 6.29 13.06
C SER A 48 -15.84 5.01 12.63
N ALA A 49 -14.72 5.13 11.91
CA ALA A 49 -13.91 3.99 11.47
C ALA A 49 -13.27 3.22 12.64
N THR A 50 -12.73 3.93 13.64
CA THR A 50 -12.02 3.32 14.79
C THR A 50 -12.97 2.59 15.75
N LEU A 51 -14.20 3.10 15.92
CA LEU A 51 -15.17 2.56 16.87
C LEU A 51 -16.24 1.68 16.20
N GLY A 52 -16.28 1.64 14.86
CA GLY A 52 -17.36 0.97 14.13
C GLY A 52 -18.72 1.63 14.35
N PHE A 53 -18.77 2.95 14.61
CA PHE A 53 -19.98 3.70 14.87
C PHE A 53 -20.43 4.46 13.63
N GLU A 54 -21.74 4.76 13.51
CA GLU A 54 -22.28 5.58 12.43
C GLU A 54 -22.19 7.07 12.77
N VAL A 55 -21.96 7.91 11.77
CA VAL A 55 -21.99 9.36 11.98
C VAL A 55 -23.43 9.85 11.95
N GLU A 56 -23.81 10.62 12.95
CA GLU A 56 -25.14 11.22 13.04
C GLU A 56 -25.41 12.13 11.85
N LYS A 57 -26.66 12.13 11.37
CA LYS A 57 -27.04 12.77 10.11
C LYS A 57 -26.69 14.26 10.05
N ASP A 58 -27.03 15.05 11.08
CA ASP A 58 -26.76 16.50 11.07
C ASP A 58 -25.25 16.79 11.10
N THR A 59 -24.48 15.93 11.78
CA THR A 59 -23.01 15.96 11.78
C THR A 59 -22.47 15.64 10.40
N PHE A 60 -22.98 14.61 9.73
CA PHE A 60 -22.58 14.22 8.39
C PHE A 60 -22.92 15.28 7.34
N ASP A 61 -24.13 15.84 7.38
CA ASP A 61 -24.59 16.91 6.48
C ASP A 61 -23.73 18.18 6.64
N ALA A 62 -23.36 18.53 7.88
CA ALA A 62 -22.45 19.65 8.14
C ALA A 62 -21.03 19.41 7.61
N ILE A 63 -20.51 18.17 7.68
CA ILE A 63 -19.22 17.79 7.07
C ILE A 63 -19.30 18.04 5.55
N LYS A 64 -20.36 17.56 4.91
CA LYS A 64 -20.58 17.72 3.47
C LYS A 64 -20.63 19.20 3.05
N GLU A 65 -21.33 20.03 3.80
CA GLU A 65 -21.45 21.46 3.53
C GLU A 65 -20.11 22.20 3.67
N LEU A 66 -19.31 21.84 4.68
CA LEU A 66 -18.07 22.56 5.05
C LEU A 66 -16.79 21.87 4.59
N SER A 67 -16.87 20.76 3.84
CA SER A 67 -15.71 19.94 3.42
C SER A 67 -14.59 20.75 2.77
N HIS A 68 -14.93 21.76 1.96
CA HIS A 68 -13.98 22.66 1.30
C HIS A 68 -13.09 23.42 2.30
N THR A 69 -13.55 23.68 3.52
CA THR A 69 -12.77 24.39 4.54
C THR A 69 -11.58 23.57 5.05
N LEU A 70 -11.52 22.26 4.76
CA LEU A 70 -10.37 21.41 5.08
C LEU A 70 -9.09 21.88 4.37
N GLU A 71 -9.17 22.64 3.29
CA GLU A 71 -8.03 23.28 2.61
C GLU A 71 -7.18 24.14 3.53
N LYS A 72 -7.75 24.68 4.62
CA LYS A 72 -7.05 25.49 5.62
C LYS A 72 -6.19 24.67 6.58
N ILE A 73 -6.31 23.35 6.56
CA ILE A 73 -5.60 22.45 7.47
C ILE A 73 -4.32 21.95 6.81
N SER A 74 -3.24 21.89 7.58
CA SER A 74 -1.96 21.40 7.07
C SER A 74 -2.02 19.92 6.67
N SER A 75 -1.29 19.56 5.62
CA SER A 75 -1.26 18.23 5.08
C SER A 75 -0.83 17.17 6.10
N GLU A 76 0.08 17.52 7.01
CA GLU A 76 0.55 16.65 8.09
C GLU A 76 -0.56 16.29 9.08
N ARG A 77 -1.43 17.27 9.42
CA ARG A 77 -2.58 17.02 10.30
C ARG A 77 -3.62 16.14 9.62
N ILE A 78 -3.90 16.40 8.33
CA ILE A 78 -4.79 15.56 7.51
C ILE A 78 -4.24 14.14 7.43
N TYR A 79 -2.95 13.97 7.09
CA TYR A 79 -2.28 12.68 7.01
C TYR A 79 -2.36 11.90 8.32
N SER A 80 -2.12 12.56 9.46
CA SER A 80 -2.21 11.91 10.78
C SER A 80 -3.59 11.32 11.08
N GLU A 81 -4.68 12.00 10.74
CA GLU A 81 -6.04 11.48 10.94
C GLU A 81 -6.39 10.42 9.88
N LEU A 82 -5.96 10.61 8.62
CA LEU A 82 -6.15 9.64 7.53
C LEU A 82 -5.51 8.29 7.87
N ILE A 83 -4.25 8.27 8.33
CA ILE A 83 -3.58 7.01 8.71
C ILE A 83 -4.35 6.28 9.82
N LYS A 84 -4.83 6.99 10.84
CA LYS A 84 -5.63 6.38 11.91
C LYS A 84 -6.96 5.80 11.40
N LEU A 85 -7.57 6.43 10.39
CA LEU A 85 -8.75 5.91 9.73
C LEU A 85 -8.40 4.62 8.96
N LEU A 86 -7.36 4.67 8.12
CA LEU A 86 -6.96 3.55 7.29
C LEU A 86 -6.46 2.33 8.10
N THR A 87 -5.80 2.56 9.24
CA THR A 87 -5.32 1.49 10.13
C THR A 87 -6.32 1.07 11.20
N SER A 88 -7.58 1.50 11.08
CA SER A 88 -8.68 1.02 11.93
C SER A 88 -9.22 -0.33 11.43
N ASP A 89 -10.15 -0.90 12.22
CA ASP A 89 -10.86 -2.13 11.85
C ASP A 89 -11.92 -1.91 10.74
N SER A 90 -12.23 -0.63 10.43
CA SER A 90 -13.20 -0.27 9.39
C SER A 90 -12.61 0.71 8.36
N PRO A 91 -11.54 0.33 7.62
CA PRO A 91 -10.87 1.21 6.66
C PRO A 91 -11.76 1.62 5.48
N GLN A 92 -12.80 0.84 5.19
CA GLN A 92 -13.81 1.14 4.16
C GLN A 92 -14.60 2.43 4.45
N LYS A 93 -14.55 2.97 5.68
CA LYS A 93 -15.10 4.28 6.03
C LYS A 93 -14.38 5.46 5.33
N ILE A 94 -13.31 5.21 4.57
CA ILE A 94 -12.75 6.19 3.64
C ILE A 94 -13.81 6.64 2.59
N ARG A 95 -14.77 5.77 2.25
CA ARG A 95 -15.93 6.10 1.40
C ARG A 95 -16.74 7.28 1.98
N ASP A 96 -16.83 7.40 3.31
CA ASP A 96 -17.53 8.54 3.94
C ASP A 96 -16.77 9.86 3.67
N CYS A 97 -15.44 9.83 3.53
CA CYS A 97 -14.67 11.00 3.10
C CYS A 97 -15.02 11.41 1.66
N TYR A 98 -15.25 10.45 0.77
CA TYR A 98 -15.73 10.72 -0.59
C TYR A 98 -17.16 11.27 -0.58
N LEU A 99 -18.10 10.61 0.10
CA LEU A 99 -19.50 11.01 0.16
C LEU A 99 -19.73 12.42 0.76
N THR A 100 -18.81 12.85 1.63
CA THR A 100 -18.80 14.19 2.21
C THR A 100 -18.00 15.20 1.41
N GLY A 101 -17.27 14.77 0.37
CA GLY A 101 -16.42 15.63 -0.46
C GLY A 101 -15.07 15.99 0.14
N LEU A 102 -14.67 15.41 1.27
CA LEU A 102 -13.36 15.65 1.88
C LEU A 102 -12.22 15.13 1.01
N THR A 103 -12.39 14.01 0.28
CA THR A 103 -11.37 13.47 -0.63
C THR A 103 -10.98 14.46 -1.72
N LYS A 104 -11.90 15.28 -2.21
CA LYS A 104 -11.61 16.34 -3.21
C LYS A 104 -10.52 17.30 -2.76
N VAL A 105 -10.37 17.49 -1.45
CA VAL A 105 -9.38 18.39 -0.87
C VAL A 105 -8.01 17.74 -0.75
N PHE A 106 -7.93 16.53 -0.21
CA PHE A 106 -6.63 15.92 0.10
C PHE A 106 -6.22 14.78 -0.83
N MET A 107 -7.17 14.13 -1.51
CA MET A 107 -6.92 12.98 -2.39
C MET A 107 -7.97 12.88 -3.52
N PRO A 108 -8.05 13.88 -4.42
CA PRO A 108 -9.05 13.89 -5.51
C PRO A 108 -8.89 12.70 -6.47
N GLU A 109 -7.73 12.06 -6.49
CA GLU A 109 -7.46 10.85 -7.26
C GLU A 109 -8.34 9.66 -6.81
N TYR A 110 -8.76 9.62 -5.54
CA TYR A 110 -9.71 8.63 -5.05
C TYR A 110 -11.09 8.77 -5.73
N ASP A 111 -11.53 10.00 -5.96
CA ASP A 111 -12.83 10.24 -6.60
C ASP A 111 -12.89 9.66 -8.03
N ALA A 112 -11.74 9.54 -8.68
CA ALA A 112 -11.63 9.02 -10.04
C ALA A 112 -11.84 7.50 -10.13
N ILE A 113 -11.64 6.74 -9.06
CA ILE A 113 -11.84 5.27 -9.07
C ILE A 113 -13.30 4.86 -8.76
N VAL A 114 -14.11 5.78 -8.23
CA VAL A 114 -15.50 5.48 -7.83
C VAL A 114 -16.37 5.24 -9.05
N GLY A 115 -17.06 4.10 -9.07
CA GLY A 115 -17.97 3.73 -10.15
C GLY A 115 -17.29 3.33 -11.46
N VAL A 116 -15.97 3.14 -11.49
CA VAL A 116 -15.25 2.65 -12.68
C VAL A 116 -15.48 1.15 -12.83
N PRO A 117 -16.15 0.70 -13.90
CA PRO A 117 -16.49 -0.71 -14.07
C PRO A 117 -15.26 -1.57 -14.34
N GLN A 118 -15.37 -2.85 -14.04
CA GLN A 118 -14.36 -3.88 -14.34
C GLN A 118 -15.04 -5.09 -14.97
N ASN A 119 -15.59 -4.93 -16.18
CA ASN A 119 -16.33 -5.97 -16.90
C ASN A 119 -15.39 -7.02 -17.47
N ASN A 120 -14.81 -7.85 -16.60
CA ASN A 120 -13.98 -9.00 -16.98
C ASN A 120 -14.20 -10.15 -15.98
N PRO A 121 -13.85 -11.40 -16.35
CA PRO A 121 -14.14 -12.58 -15.51
C PRO A 121 -13.49 -12.55 -14.11
N HIS A 122 -12.41 -11.80 -13.95
CA HIS A 122 -11.66 -11.75 -12.69
C HIS A 122 -12.28 -10.82 -11.64
N HIS A 123 -13.14 -9.88 -12.01
CA HIS A 123 -13.70 -8.87 -11.10
C HIS A 123 -15.21 -9.00 -10.98
N CYS A 124 -15.73 -8.75 -9.78
CA CYS A 124 -17.17 -8.72 -9.47
C CYS A 124 -17.60 -7.38 -8.86
N PHE A 125 -16.66 -6.46 -8.66
CA PHE A 125 -16.86 -5.13 -8.09
C PHE A 125 -16.34 -4.06 -9.04
N ASP A 126 -16.77 -2.81 -8.90
CA ASP A 126 -16.07 -1.67 -9.50
C ASP A 126 -14.70 -1.46 -8.82
N VAL A 127 -13.89 -0.52 -9.34
CA VAL A 127 -12.52 -0.31 -8.85
C VAL A 127 -12.51 0.14 -7.39
N GLU A 128 -13.44 1.01 -6.98
CA GLU A 128 -13.50 1.50 -5.61
C GLU A 128 -13.94 0.41 -4.64
N GLU A 129 -15.03 -0.32 -4.94
CA GLU A 129 -15.50 -1.41 -4.09
C GLU A 129 -14.46 -2.51 -3.93
N HIS A 130 -13.78 -2.88 -5.03
CA HIS A 130 -12.66 -3.80 -4.99
C HIS A 130 -11.55 -3.29 -4.06
N THR A 131 -11.13 -2.02 -4.20
CA THR A 131 -10.12 -1.39 -3.36
C THR A 131 -10.48 -1.46 -1.88
N LEU A 132 -11.74 -1.18 -1.53
CA LEU A 132 -12.21 -1.28 -0.14
C LEU A 132 -12.13 -2.70 0.40
N LYS A 133 -12.49 -3.70 -0.43
CA LYS A 133 -12.37 -5.12 -0.05
C LYS A 133 -10.92 -5.54 0.14
N VAL A 134 -10.01 -5.10 -0.71
CA VAL A 134 -8.56 -5.34 -0.53
C VAL A 134 -8.08 -4.74 0.79
N MET A 135 -8.49 -3.51 1.11
CA MET A 135 -8.14 -2.87 2.38
C MET A 135 -8.68 -3.63 3.60
N GLU A 136 -9.87 -4.19 3.55
CA GLU A 136 -10.44 -5.03 4.63
C GLU A 136 -9.61 -6.31 4.86
N ASN A 137 -9.01 -6.87 3.81
CA ASN A 137 -8.30 -8.14 3.82
C ASN A 137 -6.80 -8.04 4.17
N VAL A 138 -6.24 -6.83 4.33
CA VAL A 138 -4.84 -6.67 4.76
C VAL A 138 -4.75 -6.27 6.23
N PRO A 139 -3.61 -6.54 6.91
CA PRO A 139 -3.39 -6.12 8.31
C PRO A 139 -3.56 -4.62 8.55
N CYS A 140 -3.86 -4.25 9.82
CA CYS A 140 -4.01 -2.84 10.26
C CYS A 140 -2.65 -2.12 10.38
N GLU A 141 -1.80 -2.24 9.37
CA GLU A 141 -0.45 -1.66 9.32
C GLU A 141 -0.36 -0.58 8.24
N LYS A 142 0.35 0.51 8.56
CA LYS A 142 0.41 1.72 7.73
C LYS A 142 0.78 1.45 6.27
N VAL A 143 1.88 0.72 6.04
CA VAL A 143 2.44 0.55 4.68
C VAL A 143 1.51 -0.28 3.82
N ILE A 144 1.04 -1.43 4.32
CA ILE A 144 0.20 -2.32 3.52
C ILE A 144 -1.22 -1.76 3.31
N ARG A 145 -1.78 -1.02 4.29
CA ARG A 145 -3.07 -0.33 4.13
C ARG A 145 -3.01 0.77 3.07
N LEU A 146 -1.91 1.53 3.03
CA LEU A 146 -1.67 2.51 1.97
C LEU A 146 -1.44 1.83 0.62
N ALA A 147 -0.70 0.73 0.57
CA ALA A 147 -0.50 -0.03 -0.66
C ALA A 147 -1.83 -0.57 -1.20
N ALA A 148 -2.69 -1.12 -0.32
CA ALA A 148 -4.03 -1.58 -0.66
C ALA A 148 -4.93 -0.45 -1.19
N LEU A 149 -4.86 0.74 -0.59
CA LEU A 149 -5.60 1.92 -1.06
C LEU A 149 -5.16 2.37 -2.45
N PHE A 150 -3.87 2.27 -2.76
CA PHE A 150 -3.30 2.87 -3.98
C PHE A 150 -3.08 1.89 -5.12
N HIS A 151 -3.16 0.55 -4.90
CA HIS A 151 -2.73 -0.45 -5.90
C HIS A 151 -3.41 -0.26 -7.26
N ASP A 152 -4.68 0.06 -7.28
CA ASP A 152 -5.52 0.19 -8.47
C ASP A 152 -5.88 1.62 -8.85
N MET A 153 -5.31 2.63 -8.21
CA MET A 153 -5.64 4.04 -8.44
C MET A 153 -5.35 4.54 -9.86
N GLY A 154 -4.46 3.85 -10.57
CA GLY A 154 -4.12 4.12 -11.97
C GLY A 154 -5.09 3.54 -13.00
N LYS A 155 -6.01 2.64 -12.60
CA LYS A 155 -6.93 1.98 -13.52
C LYS A 155 -7.76 2.94 -14.40
N PRO A 156 -8.35 4.02 -13.84
CA PRO A 156 -9.13 4.94 -14.67
C PRO A 156 -8.37 5.54 -15.84
N ALA A 157 -7.08 5.84 -15.65
CA ALA A 157 -6.22 6.41 -16.70
C ALA A 157 -5.76 5.39 -17.76
N CYS A 158 -5.87 4.09 -17.45
CA CYS A 158 -5.46 2.98 -18.32
C CYS A 158 -6.65 2.20 -18.89
N HIS A 159 -7.88 2.66 -18.65
CA HIS A 159 -9.09 1.95 -19.05
C HIS A 159 -9.25 1.90 -20.55
N THR A 160 -9.40 0.70 -21.09
CA THR A 160 -9.74 0.43 -22.48
C THR A 160 -10.74 -0.70 -22.56
N VAL A 161 -11.56 -0.71 -23.60
CA VAL A 161 -12.56 -1.77 -23.83
C VAL A 161 -12.25 -2.45 -25.15
N ASP A 162 -12.21 -3.78 -25.18
CA ASP A 162 -11.97 -4.53 -26.40
C ASP A 162 -13.28 -4.73 -27.23
N GLU A 163 -13.16 -5.35 -28.40
CA GLU A 163 -14.30 -5.62 -29.31
C GLU A 163 -15.39 -6.52 -28.70
N LYS A 164 -15.06 -7.24 -27.62
CA LYS A 164 -15.98 -8.12 -26.87
C LYS A 164 -16.65 -7.43 -25.68
N GLY A 165 -16.34 -6.13 -25.47
CA GLY A 165 -16.84 -5.38 -24.33
C GLY A 165 -16.14 -5.70 -23.02
N ILE A 166 -14.93 -6.27 -23.06
CA ILE A 166 -14.12 -6.60 -21.86
C ILE A 166 -13.24 -5.42 -21.52
N ASP A 167 -13.24 -5.03 -20.24
CA ASP A 167 -12.40 -3.95 -19.71
C ASP A 167 -10.96 -4.43 -19.47
N HIS A 168 -10.00 -3.59 -19.90
CA HIS A 168 -8.56 -3.79 -19.71
C HIS A 168 -7.92 -2.56 -19.08
N PHE A 169 -6.86 -2.77 -18.29
CA PHE A 169 -6.15 -1.72 -17.53
C PHE A 169 -4.64 -1.87 -17.66
N HIS A 170 -4.13 -2.09 -18.86
CA HIS A 170 -2.70 -2.37 -19.10
C HIS A 170 -1.81 -1.23 -18.60
N GLY A 171 -0.81 -1.58 -17.78
CA GLY A 171 0.15 -0.62 -17.25
C GLY A 171 -0.35 0.20 -16.05
N HIS A 172 -1.54 -0.10 -15.51
CA HIS A 172 -2.10 0.64 -14.36
C HIS A 172 -1.18 0.64 -13.15
N GLN A 173 -0.40 -0.43 -12.93
CA GLN A 173 0.53 -0.52 -11.80
C GLN A 173 1.59 0.58 -11.81
N ALA A 174 2.11 0.96 -12.97
CA ALA A 174 3.08 2.06 -13.09
C ALA A 174 2.41 3.43 -12.84
N VAL A 175 1.20 3.63 -13.33
CA VAL A 175 0.42 4.85 -13.08
C VAL A 175 0.02 4.94 -11.59
N SER A 176 -0.41 3.82 -10.99
CA SER A 176 -0.73 3.74 -9.56
C SER A 176 0.50 4.07 -8.69
N GLU A 177 1.68 3.57 -9.07
CA GLU A 177 2.94 3.88 -8.39
C GLU A 177 3.23 5.39 -8.41
N GLU A 178 3.13 6.03 -9.57
CA GLU A 178 3.37 7.47 -9.68
C GLU A 178 2.34 8.29 -8.89
N LEU A 179 1.05 7.92 -8.96
CA LEU A 179 -0.01 8.55 -8.18
C LEU A 179 0.24 8.39 -6.69
N SER A 180 0.59 7.20 -6.21
CA SER A 180 0.90 6.96 -4.80
C SER A 180 2.02 7.85 -4.29
N LYS A 181 3.13 7.97 -5.05
CA LYS A 181 4.25 8.89 -4.72
C LYS A 181 3.80 10.35 -4.65
N LYS A 182 3.01 10.78 -5.64
CA LYS A 182 2.51 12.16 -5.71
C LYS A 182 1.60 12.50 -4.52
N ILE A 183 0.64 11.61 -4.22
CA ILE A 183 -0.31 11.79 -3.13
C ILE A 183 0.42 11.80 -1.79
N LEU A 184 1.26 10.81 -1.51
CA LEU A 184 1.99 10.70 -0.25
C LEU A 184 2.96 11.86 -0.03
N LYS A 185 3.63 12.37 -1.08
CA LYS A 185 4.44 13.60 -1.00
C LYS A 185 3.59 14.83 -0.68
N ARG A 186 2.42 14.98 -1.33
CA ARG A 186 1.46 16.06 -1.04
C ARG A 186 1.00 16.01 0.42
N LEU A 187 0.77 14.83 0.95
CA LEU A 187 0.38 14.60 2.34
C LEU A 187 1.56 14.66 3.33
N LYS A 188 2.78 14.97 2.88
CA LYS A 188 4.00 15.06 3.71
C LYS A 188 4.36 13.77 4.44
N CYS A 189 4.10 12.64 3.80
CA CYS A 189 4.54 11.34 4.29
C CYS A 189 6.07 11.22 4.27
N ASP A 190 6.64 10.41 5.13
CA ASP A 190 8.07 10.11 5.17
C ASP A 190 8.54 9.30 3.95
N ASN A 191 9.80 9.51 3.53
CA ASN A 191 10.35 8.91 2.33
C ASN A 191 10.45 7.37 2.39
N ASP A 192 10.67 6.78 3.56
CA ASP A 192 10.72 5.32 3.72
C ASP A 192 9.35 4.70 3.44
N THR A 193 8.30 5.26 4.03
CA THR A 193 6.91 4.85 3.75
C THR A 193 6.56 5.03 2.26
N ILE A 194 6.91 6.17 1.65
CA ILE A 194 6.67 6.42 0.22
C ILE A 194 7.34 5.35 -0.63
N SER A 195 8.60 5.02 -0.35
CA SER A 195 9.37 4.02 -1.09
C SER A 195 8.73 2.64 -1.00
N LYS A 196 8.40 2.17 0.22
CA LYS A 196 7.80 0.86 0.46
C LYS A 196 6.41 0.74 -0.18
N VAL A 197 5.54 1.74 0.01
CA VAL A 197 4.20 1.75 -0.59
C VAL A 197 4.29 1.71 -2.11
N SER A 198 5.11 2.57 -2.72
CA SER A 198 5.27 2.63 -4.17
C SER A 198 5.79 1.33 -4.75
N LEU A 199 6.73 0.68 -4.05
CA LEU A 199 7.26 -0.62 -4.43
C LEU A 199 6.14 -1.68 -4.44
N LEU A 200 5.37 -1.79 -3.36
CA LEU A 200 4.27 -2.75 -3.25
C LEU A 200 3.20 -2.49 -4.32
N VAL A 201 2.84 -1.23 -4.55
CA VAL A 201 1.89 -0.82 -5.58
C VAL A 201 2.36 -1.20 -6.97
N PHE A 202 3.65 -1.01 -7.30
CA PHE A 202 4.19 -1.39 -8.60
C PHE A 202 4.17 -2.91 -8.83
N TYR A 203 4.52 -3.69 -7.79
CA TYR A 203 4.68 -5.15 -7.92
C TYR A 203 3.42 -5.96 -7.61
N HIS A 204 2.30 -5.33 -7.21
CA HIS A 204 1.09 -6.07 -6.79
C HIS A 204 0.54 -7.00 -7.89
N ASP A 205 0.57 -6.57 -9.16
CA ASP A 205 0.06 -7.33 -10.32
C ASP A 205 1.17 -8.07 -11.09
N VAL A 206 2.43 -8.08 -10.60
CA VAL A 206 3.52 -8.80 -11.23
C VAL A 206 3.37 -10.29 -10.98
N ARG A 207 3.10 -11.05 -12.05
CA ARG A 207 2.99 -12.50 -12.01
C ARG A 207 4.37 -13.13 -12.02
N THR A 208 4.79 -13.68 -10.88
CA THR A 208 6.04 -14.43 -10.74
C THR A 208 5.75 -15.93 -10.83
N GLU A 209 6.54 -16.66 -11.59
CA GLU A 209 6.49 -18.12 -11.62
C GLU A 209 6.96 -18.69 -10.28
N ALA A 210 6.30 -19.75 -9.78
CA ALA A 210 6.64 -20.41 -8.53
C ALA A 210 7.85 -21.33 -8.70
N GLU A 211 8.98 -20.76 -9.09
CA GLU A 211 10.27 -21.40 -9.26
C GLU A 211 11.35 -20.61 -8.51
N ARG A 212 12.41 -21.30 -8.05
CA ARG A 212 13.46 -20.68 -7.22
C ARG A 212 14.14 -19.49 -7.89
N ARG A 213 14.47 -19.58 -9.17
CA ARG A 213 15.16 -18.52 -9.92
C ARG A 213 14.28 -17.24 -10.05
N PRO A 214 13.02 -17.27 -10.53
CA PRO A 214 12.13 -16.12 -10.52
C PRO A 214 11.92 -15.53 -9.13
N VAL A 215 11.80 -16.37 -8.09
CA VAL A 215 11.61 -15.91 -6.71
C VAL A 215 12.85 -15.19 -6.19
N ARG A 216 14.09 -15.70 -6.40
CA ARG A 216 15.33 -14.98 -6.05
C ARG A 216 15.40 -13.61 -6.73
N ARG A 217 15.06 -13.55 -8.02
CA ARG A 217 15.03 -12.30 -8.78
C ARG A 217 13.98 -11.33 -8.27
N LEU A 218 12.80 -11.82 -7.85
CA LEU A 218 11.79 -11.00 -7.21
C LEU A 218 12.32 -10.43 -5.89
N ILE A 219 12.89 -11.28 -5.01
CA ILE A 219 13.48 -10.87 -3.73
C ILE A 219 14.59 -9.82 -3.95
N ASN A 220 15.44 -10.02 -4.98
CA ASN A 220 16.47 -9.04 -5.32
C ASN A 220 15.89 -7.66 -5.68
N ARG A 221 14.80 -7.62 -6.42
CA ARG A 221 14.16 -6.37 -6.90
C ARG A 221 13.44 -5.61 -5.81
N ILE A 222 12.73 -6.32 -4.93
CA ILE A 222 11.87 -5.67 -3.95
C ILE A 222 12.46 -5.62 -2.53
N GLY A 223 13.54 -6.37 -2.26
CA GLY A 223 14.10 -6.59 -0.93
C GLY A 223 13.39 -7.72 -0.18
N ALA A 224 14.17 -8.52 0.55
CA ALA A 224 13.63 -9.66 1.32
C ALA A 224 12.60 -9.21 2.37
N GLU A 225 12.80 -8.03 2.94
CA GLU A 225 11.94 -7.42 3.95
C GLU A 225 10.54 -7.06 3.45
N ASN A 226 10.34 -6.94 2.14
CA ASN A 226 9.07 -6.53 1.53
C ASN A 226 8.28 -7.71 0.92
N ILE A 227 8.89 -8.90 0.83
CA ILE A 227 8.27 -10.08 0.19
C ILE A 227 6.94 -10.43 0.85
N GLU A 228 6.90 -10.57 2.17
CA GLU A 228 5.68 -10.97 2.88
C GLU A 228 4.58 -9.92 2.70
N SER A 229 4.90 -8.64 2.78
CA SER A 229 3.93 -7.57 2.52
C SER A 229 3.38 -7.60 1.10
N LEU A 230 4.21 -7.93 0.09
CA LEU A 230 3.75 -8.10 -1.28
C LEU A 230 2.80 -9.29 -1.41
N LEU A 231 3.16 -10.45 -0.85
CA LEU A 231 2.31 -11.66 -0.91
C LEU A 231 1.00 -11.49 -0.14
N MET A 232 1.02 -10.76 0.99
CA MET A 232 -0.21 -10.37 1.70
C MET A 232 -1.11 -9.49 0.83
N LEU A 233 -0.54 -8.49 0.14
CA LEU A 233 -1.31 -7.63 -0.76
C LEU A 233 -1.91 -8.41 -1.93
N GLN A 234 -1.13 -9.28 -2.57
CA GLN A 234 -1.61 -10.14 -3.66
C GLN A 234 -2.68 -11.13 -3.20
N THR A 235 -2.57 -11.64 -1.97
CA THR A 235 -3.59 -12.50 -1.37
C THR A 235 -4.89 -11.71 -1.16
N ALA A 236 -4.81 -10.51 -0.58
CA ALA A 236 -5.96 -9.65 -0.31
C ALA A 236 -6.66 -9.22 -1.61
N ASP A 237 -5.88 -8.85 -2.64
CA ASP A 237 -6.37 -8.54 -3.98
C ASP A 237 -7.12 -9.73 -4.59
N THR A 238 -6.53 -10.94 -4.53
CA THR A 238 -7.14 -12.17 -5.04
C THR A 238 -8.45 -12.50 -4.30
N LEU A 239 -8.50 -12.33 -2.98
CA LEU A 239 -9.71 -12.55 -2.18
C LEU A 239 -10.84 -11.55 -2.49
N ALA A 240 -10.49 -10.34 -2.93
CA ALA A 240 -11.43 -9.31 -3.34
C ALA A 240 -11.89 -9.44 -4.81
N GLN A 241 -11.36 -10.40 -5.56
CA GLN A 241 -11.76 -10.72 -6.93
C GLN A 241 -12.93 -11.72 -6.97
N SER A 242 -13.43 -12.03 -8.19
CA SER A 242 -14.41 -13.09 -8.42
C SER A 242 -13.81 -14.47 -8.07
N ASP A 243 -14.66 -15.51 -8.03
CA ASP A 243 -14.18 -16.90 -7.80
C ASP A 243 -13.39 -17.48 -8.98
N TYR A 244 -13.37 -16.78 -10.13
CA TYR A 244 -12.67 -17.25 -11.33
C TYR A 244 -11.18 -17.38 -11.09
N MET A 245 -10.67 -18.61 -11.16
CA MET A 245 -9.26 -18.97 -10.90
C MET A 245 -8.72 -18.56 -9.52
N ARG A 246 -9.58 -18.25 -8.54
CA ARG A 246 -9.15 -17.79 -7.21
C ARG A 246 -8.26 -18.81 -6.50
N GLU A 247 -8.67 -20.08 -6.49
CA GLU A 247 -7.91 -21.17 -5.83
C GLU A 247 -6.51 -21.32 -6.42
N ASP A 248 -6.39 -21.33 -7.76
CA ASP A 248 -5.10 -21.46 -8.44
C ASP A 248 -4.18 -20.26 -8.13
N LYS A 249 -4.74 -19.04 -8.08
CA LYS A 249 -3.98 -17.83 -7.71
C LYS A 249 -3.48 -17.90 -6.28
N LEU A 250 -4.34 -18.27 -5.32
CA LEU A 250 -3.97 -18.38 -3.91
C LEU A 250 -2.93 -19.49 -3.70
N LYS A 251 -3.09 -20.63 -4.37
CA LYS A 251 -2.11 -21.73 -4.33
C LYS A 251 -0.74 -21.26 -4.81
N ARG A 252 -0.69 -20.54 -5.94
CA ARG A 252 0.57 -20.00 -6.47
C ARG A 252 1.22 -19.02 -5.50
N ILE A 253 0.44 -18.11 -4.86
CA ILE A 253 0.97 -17.17 -3.87
C ILE A 253 1.56 -17.92 -2.68
N GLU A 254 0.94 -19.02 -2.24
CA GLU A 254 1.47 -19.83 -1.16
C GLU A 254 2.76 -20.58 -1.56
N GLU A 255 2.82 -21.10 -2.78
CA GLU A 255 4.05 -21.70 -3.34
C GLU A 255 5.20 -20.67 -3.38
N LEU A 256 4.92 -19.40 -3.76
CA LEU A 256 5.91 -18.32 -3.73
C LEU A 256 6.39 -18.04 -2.30
N ARG A 257 5.48 -18.04 -1.31
CA ARG A 257 5.81 -17.84 0.11
C ARG A 257 6.75 -18.92 0.62
N VAL A 258 6.43 -20.19 0.35
CA VAL A 258 7.26 -21.33 0.74
C VAL A 258 8.65 -21.24 0.11
N LEU A 259 8.74 -20.94 -1.19
CA LEU A 259 10.02 -20.80 -1.87
C LEU A 259 10.85 -19.62 -1.35
N ALA A 260 10.22 -18.49 -1.05
CA ALA A 260 10.91 -17.33 -0.48
C ALA A 260 11.49 -17.66 0.91
N GLN A 261 10.73 -18.39 1.74
CA GLN A 261 11.20 -18.86 3.04
C GLN A 261 12.37 -19.85 2.91
N GLU A 262 12.28 -20.83 2.01
CA GLU A 262 13.36 -21.78 1.76
C GLU A 262 14.67 -21.11 1.27
N ILE A 263 14.55 -20.06 0.43
CA ILE A 263 15.69 -19.28 -0.05
C ILE A 263 16.34 -18.55 1.13
N ALA A 264 15.54 -17.97 2.01
CA ALA A 264 16.02 -17.31 3.22
C ALA A 264 16.70 -18.28 4.19
N ASP A 265 16.08 -19.43 4.46
CA ASP A 265 16.60 -20.46 5.38
C ASP A 265 17.93 -21.05 4.90
N LYS A 266 18.10 -21.18 3.59
CA LYS A 266 19.37 -21.63 2.98
C LYS A 266 20.44 -20.56 2.92
N GLY A 267 20.12 -19.30 3.24
CA GLY A 267 21.03 -18.17 3.13
C GLY A 267 21.48 -17.90 1.70
N GLU A 268 20.64 -18.21 0.70
CA GLU A 268 20.98 -17.96 -0.71
C GLU A 268 21.18 -16.45 -0.95
N ALA A 269 22.21 -16.10 -1.71
CA ALA A 269 22.49 -14.70 -2.02
C ALA A 269 21.41 -14.12 -2.95
N VAL A 270 20.70 -13.14 -2.47
CA VAL A 270 19.64 -12.42 -3.22
C VAL A 270 19.94 -10.94 -3.42
N ASN A 271 21.11 -10.48 -2.93
CA ASN A 271 21.60 -9.11 -3.09
C ASN A 271 23.12 -9.06 -3.03
N LEU A 272 23.70 -7.89 -3.31
CA LEU A 272 25.16 -7.70 -3.30
C LEU A 272 25.84 -8.02 -1.96
N LYS A 273 25.13 -7.91 -0.82
CA LYS A 273 25.70 -8.23 0.49
C LYS A 273 25.83 -9.74 0.72
N GLY A 274 25.05 -10.54 0.02
CA GLY A 274 25.09 -12.00 0.08
C GLY A 274 26.17 -12.63 -0.80
N LEU A 275 26.83 -11.87 -1.68
CA LEU A 275 27.91 -12.40 -2.51
C LEU A 275 29.13 -12.78 -1.66
N ALA A 276 29.82 -13.87 -2.03
CA ALA A 276 31.08 -14.31 -1.41
C ALA A 276 32.28 -13.39 -1.72
N VAL A 277 32.10 -12.35 -2.54
CA VAL A 277 33.08 -11.29 -2.84
C VAL A 277 32.44 -9.92 -2.66
N ASP A 278 33.26 -8.93 -2.33
CA ASP A 278 32.83 -7.55 -2.15
C ASP A 278 33.62 -6.56 -3.06
N GLY A 279 33.29 -5.26 -2.94
CA GLY A 279 33.97 -4.23 -3.69
C GLY A 279 35.48 -4.09 -3.38
N ASN A 280 35.93 -4.52 -2.19
CA ASN A 280 37.37 -4.48 -1.83
C ASN A 280 38.13 -5.63 -2.50
N ASP A 281 37.48 -6.76 -2.67
CA ASP A 281 38.06 -7.88 -3.40
C ASP A 281 38.31 -7.52 -4.89
N LEU A 282 37.28 -6.90 -5.51
CA LEU A 282 37.40 -6.44 -6.90
C LEU A 282 38.47 -5.33 -7.05
N LYS A 283 38.62 -4.44 -6.05
CA LYS A 283 39.73 -3.44 -6.07
C LYS A 283 41.09 -4.10 -6.03
N LYS A 284 41.28 -5.19 -5.27
CA LYS A 284 42.53 -5.96 -5.24
C LYS A 284 42.85 -6.60 -6.58
N LEU A 285 41.85 -6.91 -7.41
CA LEU A 285 42.01 -7.39 -8.78
C LEU A 285 42.34 -6.27 -9.79
N GLY A 286 42.22 -4.99 -9.39
CA GLY A 286 42.55 -3.86 -10.28
C GLY A 286 41.34 -3.01 -10.68
N PHE A 287 40.12 -3.32 -10.26
CA PHE A 287 38.98 -2.47 -10.55
C PHE A 287 39.10 -1.10 -9.87
N LYS A 288 38.91 -0.05 -10.63
CA LYS A 288 38.82 1.31 -10.07
C LYS A 288 37.46 1.52 -9.39
N PRO A 289 37.42 2.21 -8.24
CA PRO A 289 36.12 2.60 -7.63
C PRO A 289 35.25 3.38 -8.62
N GLY A 290 33.96 3.00 -8.72
CA GLY A 290 33.01 3.68 -9.58
C GLY A 290 32.08 2.74 -10.34
N ARG A 291 31.57 3.20 -11.49
CA ARG A 291 30.52 2.51 -12.27
C ARG A 291 30.96 1.11 -12.73
N THR A 292 32.21 0.94 -13.17
CA THR A 292 32.74 -0.34 -13.69
C THR A 292 32.72 -1.42 -12.59
N LEU A 293 33.24 -1.09 -11.39
CA LEU A 293 33.19 -1.99 -10.23
C LEU A 293 31.76 -2.36 -9.85
N GLY A 294 30.85 -1.38 -9.83
CA GLY A 294 29.43 -1.62 -9.54
C GLY A 294 28.76 -2.50 -10.59
N ALA A 295 29.09 -2.32 -11.86
CA ALA A 295 28.59 -3.16 -12.95
C ALA A 295 29.07 -4.61 -12.81
N ALA A 296 30.39 -4.82 -12.57
CA ALA A 296 30.97 -6.14 -12.36
C ALA A 296 30.25 -6.89 -11.18
N LEU A 297 30.08 -6.24 -10.02
CA LEU A 297 29.35 -6.86 -8.90
C LEU A 297 27.92 -7.22 -9.28
N LYS A 298 27.22 -6.40 -10.06
CA LYS A 298 25.87 -6.71 -10.54
C LYS A 298 25.87 -7.91 -11.49
N THR A 299 26.83 -7.98 -12.41
CA THR A 299 26.97 -9.14 -13.32
C THR A 299 27.20 -10.43 -12.55
N LEU A 300 28.09 -10.41 -11.55
CA LEU A 300 28.31 -11.56 -10.67
C LEU A 300 27.04 -11.95 -9.89
N LEU A 301 26.30 -10.97 -9.39
CA LEU A 301 25.04 -11.23 -8.70
C LEU A 301 24.00 -11.86 -9.63
N GLU A 302 23.86 -11.38 -10.87
CA GLU A 302 22.93 -11.98 -11.84
C GLU A 302 23.24 -13.47 -12.09
N GLN A 303 24.53 -13.86 -12.18
CA GLN A 303 24.93 -15.27 -12.30
C GLN A 303 24.53 -16.07 -11.05
N VAL A 304 24.77 -15.53 -9.86
CA VAL A 304 24.42 -16.20 -8.59
C VAL A 304 22.90 -16.28 -8.38
N LEU A 305 22.13 -15.29 -8.83
CA LEU A 305 20.67 -15.37 -8.78
C LEU A 305 20.11 -16.49 -9.67
N ASP A 306 20.80 -16.79 -10.76
CA ASP A 306 20.44 -17.91 -11.64
C ASP A 306 20.92 -19.24 -11.08
N GLU A 307 22.17 -19.32 -10.64
CA GLU A 307 22.84 -20.51 -10.13
C GLU A 307 23.52 -20.22 -8.79
N PRO A 308 22.84 -20.43 -7.63
CA PRO A 308 23.37 -20.11 -6.30
C PRO A 308 24.67 -20.79 -5.93
N GLU A 309 24.96 -21.95 -6.53
CA GLU A 309 26.18 -22.72 -6.34
C GLU A 309 27.41 -21.96 -6.81
N LEU A 310 27.25 -21.00 -7.72
CA LEU A 310 28.30 -20.10 -8.20
C LEU A 310 28.73 -19.07 -7.15
N ASN A 311 28.00 -18.94 -6.04
CA ASN A 311 28.38 -18.04 -4.95
C ASN A 311 29.59 -18.59 -4.16
N ASN A 312 30.66 -18.86 -4.85
CA ASN A 312 31.93 -19.31 -4.34
C ASN A 312 33.00 -18.26 -4.62
N ARG A 313 33.80 -17.92 -3.60
CA ARG A 313 34.78 -16.84 -3.69
C ARG A 313 35.78 -16.99 -4.82
N ASP A 314 36.33 -18.19 -5.00
CA ASP A 314 37.35 -18.45 -6.02
C ASP A 314 36.76 -18.34 -7.43
N TYR A 315 35.57 -18.89 -7.63
CA TYR A 315 34.82 -18.74 -8.88
C TYR A 315 34.55 -17.26 -9.21
N LEU A 316 33.97 -16.53 -8.25
CA LEU A 316 33.58 -15.13 -8.44
C LEU A 316 34.78 -14.21 -8.68
N LEU A 317 35.94 -14.46 -8.04
CA LEU A 317 37.17 -13.71 -8.31
C LEU A 317 37.72 -14.00 -9.72
N LYS A 318 37.63 -15.25 -10.18
CA LYS A 318 38.05 -15.61 -11.55
C LYS A 318 37.15 -14.95 -12.59
N GLU A 319 35.82 -14.95 -12.39
CA GLU A 319 34.90 -14.26 -13.29
C GLU A 319 35.09 -12.74 -13.24
N ALA A 320 35.30 -12.16 -12.04
CA ALA A 320 35.61 -10.74 -11.91
C ALA A 320 36.87 -10.36 -12.69
N ALA A 321 37.96 -11.16 -12.63
CA ALA A 321 39.18 -10.92 -13.40
C ALA A 321 38.89 -10.90 -14.91
N ARG A 322 38.07 -11.81 -15.41
CA ARG A 322 37.65 -11.87 -16.81
C ARG A 322 36.87 -10.63 -17.25
N LEU A 323 35.95 -10.14 -16.37
CA LEU A 323 35.20 -8.90 -16.62
C LEU A 323 36.07 -7.63 -16.57
N LEU A 324 37.31 -7.71 -16.05
CA LEU A 324 38.26 -6.60 -16.03
C LEU A 324 39.01 -6.49 -17.37
N ASP A 325 39.22 -7.63 -18.05
CA ASP A 325 39.93 -7.72 -19.32
C ASP A 325 39.06 -7.40 -20.55
N GLU A 326 37.71 -7.41 -20.38
CA GLU A 326 36.71 -7.02 -21.38
C GLU A 326 36.43 -5.50 -21.34
#